data_3086c087dd3d041666f9eb9bccd299f1
#
_entry.id   3086c087dd3d041666f9eb9bccd299f1
#
_cell.length_a   1.000
_cell.length_b   1.000
_cell.length_c   1.000
_cell.angle_alpha   90.00
_cell.angle_beta   90.00
_cell.angle_gamma   90.00
#
_symmetry.space_group_name_H-M   'P 1'
#
loop_
_entity.id
_entity.type
_entity.pdbx_description
1 polymer ?
#
loop_
_entity_poly.entity_id
_entity_poly.type
_entity_poly.pdbx_seq_one_letter_code
_entity_poly.pdbx_strand_id
1 'polypeptide(L)'
;DQSVPYLENGYYYYVRFEDKKEYPIYCRKYKNLDNEEEVILDVNVLAEGHDYFAIGGMSISPDNKWLAYGVDTLSRRFYKVHFKNLISGENLERTISNTTGGVAWANDNKTVFYTSKNKVTLLGEKIYRHKLATHSDQDQLVYHEEDKTYYNGVYRSKSGQYIIIYNSSTLVSDYHILNANEPDGEFKNFSPRGKKHEYDIQHYEDYFYIISNKNSPNNR
;
A
#
# COMPACT_ATOMS: atom_id res chain seq x y z
N ASP A 1 20.66 16.19 2.16
CA ASP A 1 20.05 15.80 0.88
C ASP A 1 18.53 15.72 1.01
N GLN A 2 17.79 16.14 -0.04
CA GLN A 2 16.33 16.14 -0.07
C GLN A 2 15.81 15.73 -1.44
N SER A 3 14.74 14.91 -1.48
CA SER A 3 14.05 14.58 -2.72
C SER A 3 13.21 15.76 -3.25
N VAL A 4 12.84 15.70 -4.52
CA VAL A 4 11.86 16.65 -5.09
C VAL A 4 10.50 16.41 -4.40
N PRO A 5 9.85 17.45 -3.82
CA PRO A 5 8.53 17.34 -3.23
C PRO A 5 7.45 17.04 -4.28
N TYR A 6 6.48 16.20 -3.93
CA TYR A 6 5.29 15.95 -4.74
C TYR A 6 4.01 16.33 -3.97
N LEU A 7 3.03 16.86 -4.67
CA LEU A 7 1.75 17.30 -4.08
C LEU A 7 0.73 16.15 -4.10
N GLU A 8 0.18 15.83 -2.94
CA GLU A 8 -0.93 14.89 -2.79
C GLU A 8 -1.85 15.34 -1.66
N ASN A 9 -3.16 15.34 -1.88
CA ASN A 9 -4.20 15.69 -0.90
C ASN A 9 -3.90 16.97 -0.09
N GLY A 10 -3.34 18.01 -0.74
CA GLY A 10 -3.05 19.30 -0.13
C GLY A 10 -1.75 19.37 0.68
N TYR A 11 -0.94 18.33 0.67
CA TYR A 11 0.38 18.29 1.27
C TYR A 11 1.47 18.04 0.24
N TYR A 12 2.62 18.68 0.41
CA TYR A 12 3.85 18.38 -0.29
C TYR A 12 4.65 17.36 0.51
N TYR A 13 4.81 16.16 -0.04
CA TYR A 13 5.57 15.07 0.56
C TYR A 13 6.97 15.03 -0.01
N TYR A 14 7.96 14.77 0.84
CA TYR A 14 9.35 14.59 0.45
C TYR A 14 10.11 13.78 1.48
N VAL A 15 11.29 13.36 1.08
CA VAL A 15 12.24 12.63 1.92
C VAL A 15 13.49 13.46 2.05
N ARG A 16 14.05 13.56 3.25
CA ARG A 16 15.35 14.15 3.48
C ARG A 16 16.27 13.22 4.26
N PHE A 17 17.56 13.44 4.11
CA PHE A 17 18.60 12.75 4.86
C PHE A 17 19.38 13.78 5.67
N GLU A 18 19.70 13.45 6.90
CA GLU A 18 20.60 14.22 7.74
C GLU A 18 22.05 13.73 7.59
N ASP A 19 22.99 14.62 7.83
CA ASP A 19 24.40 14.29 7.79
C ASP A 19 24.74 13.22 8.83
N LYS A 20 25.51 12.20 8.46
CA LYS A 20 25.88 11.04 9.30
C LYS A 20 24.72 10.17 9.79
N LYS A 21 23.52 10.31 9.20
CA LYS A 21 22.38 9.42 9.43
C LYS A 21 22.24 8.46 8.25
N GLU A 22 21.89 7.21 8.55
CA GLU A 22 21.79 6.14 7.54
C GLU A 22 20.42 6.10 6.87
N TYR A 23 19.37 6.44 7.61
CA TYR A 23 18.00 6.26 7.17
C TYR A 23 17.31 7.58 6.78
N PRO A 24 16.29 7.50 5.92
CA PRO A 24 15.50 8.66 5.51
C PRO A 24 14.62 9.19 6.64
N ILE A 25 14.31 10.48 6.54
CA ILE A 25 13.26 11.14 7.30
C ILE A 25 12.16 11.54 6.33
N TYR A 26 10.95 11.02 6.52
CA TYR A 26 9.79 11.32 5.70
C TYR A 26 9.07 12.53 6.26
N CYS A 27 8.85 13.52 5.41
CA CYS A 27 8.33 14.82 5.78
C CYS A 27 7.17 15.22 4.88
N ARG A 28 6.35 16.16 5.37
CA ARG A 28 5.34 16.83 4.57
C ARG A 28 5.17 18.29 4.98
N LYS A 29 4.65 19.12 4.06
CA LYS A 29 4.28 20.51 4.30
C LYS A 29 2.88 20.78 3.76
N TYR A 30 2.06 21.47 4.53
CA TYR A 30 0.69 21.76 4.13
C TYR A 30 0.62 22.93 3.15
N LYS A 31 -0.12 22.78 2.06
CA LYS A 31 -0.43 23.77 1.02
C LYS A 31 0.73 24.34 0.21
N ASN A 32 1.85 24.72 0.82
CA ASN A 32 3.00 25.27 0.12
C ASN A 32 4.33 24.87 0.78
N LEU A 33 5.43 25.07 0.08
CA LEU A 33 6.75 24.66 0.52
C LEU A 33 7.39 25.61 1.57
N ASP A 34 6.79 26.77 1.80
CA ASP A 34 7.27 27.73 2.82
C ASP A 34 6.67 27.48 4.21
N ASN A 35 5.63 26.63 4.28
CA ASN A 35 5.00 26.27 5.56
C ASN A 35 5.91 25.36 6.39
N GLU A 36 5.59 25.24 7.67
CA GLU A 36 6.31 24.40 8.62
C GLU A 36 6.36 22.94 8.16
N GLU A 37 7.52 22.33 8.40
CA GLU A 37 7.74 20.91 8.14
C GLU A 37 7.08 20.07 9.23
N GLU A 38 6.30 19.07 8.81
CA GLU A 38 5.87 17.98 9.66
C GLU A 38 6.72 16.74 9.36
N VAL A 39 7.44 16.21 10.34
CA VAL A 39 8.10 14.91 10.26
C VAL A 39 7.06 13.84 10.51
N ILE A 40 6.69 13.10 9.46
CA ILE A 40 5.71 12.01 9.57
C ILE A 40 6.34 10.70 10.05
N LEU A 41 7.61 10.44 9.66
CA LEU A 41 8.34 9.26 10.08
C LEU A 41 9.85 9.50 10.04
N ASP A 42 10.53 9.42 11.18
CA ASP A 42 11.99 9.40 11.26
C ASP A 42 12.45 7.94 11.41
N VAL A 43 13.00 7.40 10.33
CA VAL A 43 13.43 5.99 10.30
C VAL A 43 14.69 5.79 11.14
N ASN A 44 15.52 6.82 11.36
CA ASN A 44 16.69 6.69 12.22
C ASN A 44 16.29 6.42 13.68
N VAL A 45 15.25 7.08 14.18
CA VAL A 45 14.72 6.84 15.53
C VAL A 45 14.10 5.44 15.62
N LEU A 46 13.40 4.99 14.58
CA LEU A 46 12.76 3.68 14.59
C LEU A 46 13.79 2.52 14.50
N ALA A 47 14.93 2.76 13.86
CA ALA A 47 15.97 1.78 13.67
C ALA A 47 16.88 1.59 14.91
N GLU A 48 16.77 2.46 15.91
CA GLU A 48 17.59 2.38 17.12
C GLU A 48 17.42 1.02 17.82
N GLY A 49 18.54 0.35 18.09
CA GLY A 49 18.56 -0.96 18.76
C GLY A 49 18.26 -2.15 17.85
N HIS A 50 18.16 -1.95 16.54
CA HIS A 50 17.98 -3.03 15.55
C HIS A 50 19.24 -3.21 14.71
N ASP A 51 19.69 -4.46 14.53
CA ASP A 51 20.80 -4.81 13.62
C ASP A 51 20.43 -4.65 12.14
N TYR A 52 19.13 -4.72 11.85
CA TYR A 52 18.54 -4.53 10.54
C TYR A 52 17.20 -3.82 10.67
N PHE A 53 16.97 -2.83 9.83
CA PHE A 53 15.69 -2.12 9.79
C PHE A 53 15.33 -1.72 8.36
N ALA A 54 14.13 -2.01 7.93
CA ALA A 54 13.63 -1.59 6.63
C ALA A 54 12.16 -1.17 6.71
N ILE A 55 11.84 -0.07 6.03
CA ILE A 55 10.47 0.34 5.77
C ILE A 55 10.02 -0.32 4.48
N GLY A 56 8.87 -0.98 4.52
CA GLY A 56 8.16 -1.50 3.37
C GLY A 56 7.26 -0.45 2.72
N GLY A 57 5.97 -0.75 2.59
CA GLY A 57 5.00 0.23 2.10
C GLY A 57 4.70 1.33 3.11
N MET A 58 4.41 2.52 2.60
CA MET A 58 3.85 3.64 3.36
C MET A 58 2.59 4.13 2.66
N SER A 59 1.55 4.42 3.44
CA SER A 59 0.28 4.88 2.89
C SER A 59 -0.44 5.78 3.90
N ILE A 60 -0.88 6.94 3.44
CA ILE A 60 -1.61 7.91 4.28
C ILE A 60 -3.11 7.78 3.99
N SER A 61 -3.93 7.88 5.05
CA SER A 61 -5.38 7.86 4.94
C SER A 61 -5.89 9.06 4.11
N PRO A 62 -7.02 8.93 3.40
CA PRO A 62 -7.59 10.02 2.60
C PRO A 62 -7.81 11.33 3.35
N ASP A 63 -8.07 11.29 4.67
CA ASP A 63 -8.23 12.46 5.53
C ASP A 63 -6.90 13.02 6.09
N ASN A 64 -5.75 12.47 5.65
CA ASN A 64 -4.40 12.87 6.07
C ASN A 64 -4.07 12.69 7.56
N LYS A 65 -4.86 11.90 8.32
CA LYS A 65 -4.67 11.77 9.78
C LYS A 65 -3.94 10.51 10.21
N TRP A 66 -3.88 9.49 9.36
CA TRP A 66 -3.24 8.23 9.67
C TRP A 66 -2.16 7.88 8.66
N LEU A 67 -1.03 7.41 9.17
CA LEU A 67 0.02 6.77 8.39
C LEU A 67 0.03 5.28 8.71
N ALA A 68 -0.11 4.44 7.69
CA ALA A 68 0.22 3.02 7.76
C ALA A 68 1.62 2.81 7.17
N TYR A 69 2.48 2.07 7.87
CA TYR A 69 3.83 1.78 7.40
C TYR A 69 4.28 0.38 7.82
N GLY A 70 4.93 -0.32 6.92
CA GLY A 70 5.43 -1.67 7.15
C GLY A 70 6.88 -1.66 7.64
N VAL A 71 7.19 -2.45 8.67
CA VAL A 71 8.53 -2.59 9.25
C VAL A 71 9.00 -4.04 9.15
N ASP A 72 10.22 -4.25 8.64
CA ASP A 72 10.95 -5.52 8.71
C ASP A 72 12.25 -5.30 9.51
N THR A 73 12.41 -6.03 10.61
CA THR A 73 13.61 -6.02 11.46
C THR A 73 14.43 -7.32 11.34
N LEU A 74 14.04 -8.23 10.43
CA LEU A 74 14.62 -9.56 10.29
C LEU A 74 15.29 -9.81 8.94
N SER A 75 15.26 -8.83 8.02
CA SER A 75 15.75 -8.97 6.64
C SER A 75 15.08 -10.11 5.84
N ARG A 76 13.80 -10.39 6.12
CA ARG A 76 13.06 -11.49 5.49
C ARG A 76 11.90 -11.01 4.62
N ARG A 77 11.73 -9.70 4.48
CA ARG A 77 10.60 -9.10 3.77
C ARG A 77 9.22 -9.56 4.30
N PHE A 78 9.17 -9.90 5.58
CA PHE A 78 7.95 -10.06 6.35
C PHE A 78 7.73 -8.80 7.15
N TYR A 79 6.82 -8.00 6.69
CA TYR A 79 6.58 -6.71 7.31
C TYR A 79 5.47 -6.79 8.36
N LYS A 80 5.68 -6.05 9.43
CA LYS A 80 4.65 -5.73 10.41
C LYS A 80 4.14 -4.33 10.09
N VAL A 81 2.84 -4.20 9.79
CA VAL A 81 2.22 -2.91 9.54
C VAL A 81 1.85 -2.24 10.86
N HIS A 82 2.30 -1.01 11.01
CA HIS A 82 2.00 -0.09 12.11
C HIS A 82 1.08 1.03 11.61
N PHE A 83 0.32 1.61 12.53
CA PHE A 83 -0.57 2.74 12.26
C PHE A 83 -0.22 3.89 13.20
N LYS A 84 0.21 5.03 12.64
CA LYS A 84 0.54 6.23 13.39
C LYS A 84 -0.52 7.30 13.16
N ASN A 85 -1.04 7.85 14.24
CA ASN A 85 -1.88 9.04 14.18
C ASN A 85 -0.98 10.26 13.94
N LEU A 86 -1.16 10.95 12.82
CA LEU A 86 -0.34 12.09 12.43
C LEU A 86 -0.69 13.38 13.19
N ILE A 87 -1.81 13.40 13.92
CA ILE A 87 -2.21 14.54 14.76
C ILE A 87 -1.59 14.44 16.16
N SER A 88 -1.69 13.26 16.79
CA SER A 88 -1.09 13.03 18.13
C SER A 88 0.37 12.61 18.09
N GLY A 89 0.84 12.09 16.94
CA GLY A 89 2.16 11.48 16.80
C GLY A 89 2.26 10.05 17.36
N GLU A 90 1.20 9.50 17.92
CA GLU A 90 1.19 8.21 18.60
C GLU A 90 0.90 7.04 17.63
N ASN A 91 1.52 5.90 17.89
CA ASN A 91 1.19 4.65 17.20
C ASN A 91 0.05 3.93 17.91
N LEU A 92 -0.79 3.25 17.13
CA LEU A 92 -1.69 2.25 17.71
C LEU A 92 -0.85 1.06 18.23
N GLU A 93 -1.28 0.49 19.35
CA GLU A 93 -0.65 -0.70 19.91
C GLU A 93 -0.81 -1.92 18.99
N ARG A 94 -1.92 -1.97 18.25
CA ARG A 94 -2.27 -3.08 17.37
C ARG A 94 -1.59 -2.94 16.02
N THR A 95 -1.02 -4.05 15.57
CA THR A 95 -0.27 -4.14 14.32
C THR A 95 -0.74 -5.35 13.51
N ILE A 96 -0.44 -5.36 12.21
CA ILE A 96 -0.72 -6.50 11.33
C ILE A 96 0.61 -7.14 10.93
N SER A 97 0.77 -8.43 11.23
CA SER A 97 2.00 -9.16 10.95
C SER A 97 1.94 -9.99 9.66
N ASN A 98 3.10 -10.44 9.17
CA ASN A 98 3.24 -11.30 8.00
C ASN A 98 2.65 -10.71 6.70
N THR A 99 2.84 -9.42 6.49
CA THR A 99 2.35 -8.71 5.31
C THR A 99 3.46 -8.46 4.29
N THR A 100 3.08 -7.93 3.12
CA THR A 100 4.02 -7.37 2.12
C THR A 100 4.49 -5.96 2.46
N GLY A 101 3.95 -5.34 3.51
CA GLY A 101 4.35 -4.05 4.05
C GLY A 101 3.43 -2.88 3.68
N GLY A 102 2.73 -2.95 2.55
CA GLY A 102 1.81 -1.89 2.12
C GLY A 102 0.35 -2.17 2.48
N VAL A 103 -0.45 -1.10 2.51
CA VAL A 103 -1.90 -1.17 2.63
C VAL A 103 -2.59 -0.22 1.65
N ALA A 104 -3.83 -0.52 1.30
CA ALA A 104 -4.71 0.34 0.53
C ALA A 104 -5.86 0.84 1.43
N TRP A 105 -5.95 2.16 1.64
CA TRP A 105 -6.99 2.78 2.46
C TRP A 105 -8.32 2.90 1.70
N ALA A 106 -9.41 2.52 2.33
CA ALA A 106 -10.75 2.91 1.90
C ALA A 106 -11.05 4.38 2.25
N ASN A 107 -12.14 4.92 1.69
CA ASN A 107 -12.53 6.33 1.88
C ASN A 107 -13.15 6.62 3.25
N ASP A 108 -13.48 5.59 4.03
CA ASP A 108 -13.97 5.73 5.40
C ASP A 108 -12.85 6.09 6.42
N ASN A 109 -11.57 6.09 5.99
CA ASN A 109 -10.40 6.36 6.83
C ASN A 109 -10.22 5.40 8.01
N LYS A 110 -10.88 4.26 7.97
CA LYS A 110 -10.89 3.25 9.05
C LYS A 110 -10.61 1.84 8.53
N THR A 111 -10.89 1.59 7.26
CA THR A 111 -10.70 0.29 6.63
C THR A 111 -9.48 0.32 5.73
N VAL A 112 -8.63 -0.69 5.87
CA VAL A 112 -7.48 -0.94 4.99
C VAL A 112 -7.53 -2.35 4.42
N PHE A 113 -6.94 -2.50 3.24
CA PHE A 113 -6.72 -3.80 2.61
C PHE A 113 -5.22 -4.05 2.52
N TYR A 114 -4.80 -5.28 2.80
CA TYR A 114 -3.40 -5.65 2.79
C TYR A 114 -3.18 -7.06 2.24
N THR A 115 -1.99 -7.32 1.74
CA THR A 115 -1.57 -8.64 1.29
C THR A 115 -0.84 -9.37 2.41
N SER A 116 -1.34 -10.55 2.77
CA SER A 116 -0.68 -11.47 3.69
C SER A 116 0.25 -12.42 2.93
N LYS A 117 1.42 -12.65 3.49
CA LYS A 117 2.43 -13.56 2.93
C LYS A 117 2.33 -14.95 3.55
N ASN A 118 2.47 -15.95 2.69
CA ASN A 118 2.65 -17.33 3.13
C ASN A 118 4.06 -17.50 3.73
N LYS A 119 4.14 -18.07 4.94
CA LYS A 119 5.40 -18.23 5.67
C LYS A 119 6.36 -19.24 5.06
N VAL A 120 5.86 -20.14 4.21
CA VAL A 120 6.66 -21.20 3.56
C VAL A 120 7.10 -20.78 2.17
N THR A 121 6.15 -20.35 1.32
CA THR A 121 6.44 -19.96 -0.06
C THR A 121 6.96 -18.55 -0.20
N LEU A 122 6.77 -17.69 0.82
CA LEU A 122 7.07 -16.26 0.85
C LEU A 122 6.24 -15.42 -0.13
N LEU A 123 5.28 -16.03 -0.81
CA LEU A 123 4.40 -15.34 -1.74
C LEU A 123 3.29 -14.59 -1.00
N GLY A 124 2.89 -13.45 -1.53
CA GLY A 124 1.62 -12.83 -1.22
C GLY A 124 0.53 -13.60 -1.93
N GLU A 125 -0.43 -14.16 -1.21
CA GLU A 125 -1.48 -15.00 -1.79
C GLU A 125 -2.89 -14.66 -1.30
N LYS A 126 -3.00 -13.89 -0.20
CA LYS A 126 -4.28 -13.57 0.42
C LYS A 126 -4.41 -12.08 0.65
N ILE A 127 -5.56 -11.53 0.30
CA ILE A 127 -5.91 -10.16 0.62
C ILE A 127 -6.93 -10.16 1.74
N TYR A 128 -6.64 -9.39 2.78
CA TYR A 128 -7.52 -9.22 3.93
C TYR A 128 -8.02 -7.78 4.01
N ARG A 129 -9.20 -7.63 4.59
CA ARG A 129 -9.79 -6.38 5.02
C ARG A 129 -9.62 -6.25 6.52
N HIS A 130 -9.01 -5.16 6.97
CA HIS A 130 -8.80 -4.83 8.38
C HIS A 130 -9.51 -3.52 8.74
N LYS A 131 -10.16 -3.49 9.89
CA LYS A 131 -10.70 -2.25 10.47
C LYS A 131 -9.74 -1.72 11.53
N LEU A 132 -9.37 -0.45 11.39
CA LEU A 132 -8.44 0.21 12.30
C LEU A 132 -8.87 0.02 13.76
N ALA A 133 -7.92 -0.21 14.65
CA ALA A 133 -8.11 -0.48 16.07
C ALA A 133 -8.80 -1.82 16.41
N THR A 134 -9.07 -2.72 15.45
CA THR A 134 -9.45 -4.11 15.75
C THR A 134 -8.23 -5.03 15.84
N HIS A 135 -8.39 -6.25 16.30
CA HIS A 135 -7.35 -7.27 16.23
C HIS A 135 -7.30 -7.90 14.82
N SER A 136 -6.08 -8.18 14.34
CA SER A 136 -5.89 -8.78 13.02
C SER A 136 -6.40 -10.24 12.89
N ASP A 137 -6.71 -10.92 13.98
CA ASP A 137 -7.41 -12.20 13.99
C ASP A 137 -8.90 -12.10 13.59
N GLN A 138 -9.44 -10.89 13.62
CA GLN A 138 -10.81 -10.57 13.18
C GLN A 138 -10.87 -10.13 11.71
N ASP A 139 -9.73 -10.10 11.03
CA ASP A 139 -9.64 -9.62 9.66
C ASP A 139 -10.36 -10.57 8.70
N GLN A 140 -11.10 -9.98 7.78
CA GLN A 140 -11.87 -10.74 6.80
C GLN A 140 -11.00 -11.03 5.57
N LEU A 141 -10.88 -12.32 5.22
CA LEU A 141 -10.33 -12.74 3.93
C LEU A 141 -11.28 -12.29 2.81
N VAL A 142 -10.80 -11.46 1.89
CA VAL A 142 -11.60 -10.94 0.76
C VAL A 142 -11.17 -11.48 -0.59
N TYR A 143 -9.94 -12.02 -0.68
CA TYR A 143 -9.44 -12.65 -1.89
C TYR A 143 -8.33 -13.66 -1.57
N HIS A 144 -8.30 -14.76 -2.28
CA HIS A 144 -7.24 -15.77 -2.21
C HIS A 144 -6.83 -16.20 -3.62
N GLU A 145 -5.56 -15.98 -3.98
CA GLU A 145 -4.95 -16.52 -5.18
C GLU A 145 -4.37 -17.89 -4.87
N GLU A 146 -4.97 -18.92 -5.43
CA GLU A 146 -4.57 -20.32 -5.21
C GLU A 146 -3.46 -20.77 -6.16
N ASP A 147 -3.36 -20.11 -7.32
CA ASP A 147 -2.32 -20.40 -8.31
C ASP A 147 -1.00 -19.73 -7.90
N LYS A 148 -0.05 -20.56 -7.47
CA LYS A 148 1.27 -20.12 -6.99
C LYS A 148 2.18 -19.52 -8.07
N THR A 149 1.75 -19.53 -9.33
CA THR A 149 2.47 -18.85 -10.42
C THR A 149 2.15 -17.37 -10.52
N TYR A 150 1.18 -16.89 -9.72
CA TYR A 150 0.81 -15.49 -9.66
C TYR A 150 1.38 -14.79 -8.42
N TYR A 151 1.81 -13.56 -8.64
CA TYR A 151 2.03 -12.57 -7.59
C TYR A 151 0.76 -11.75 -7.45
N ASN A 152 0.31 -11.52 -6.23
CA ASN A 152 -0.81 -10.65 -6.00
C ASN A 152 -0.48 -9.49 -5.04
N GLY A 153 -1.28 -8.45 -5.13
CA GLY A 153 -1.22 -7.32 -4.24
C GLY A 153 -2.49 -6.49 -4.31
N VAL A 154 -2.56 -5.49 -3.46
CA VAL A 154 -3.68 -4.57 -3.38
C VAL A 154 -3.18 -3.14 -3.34
N TYR A 155 -3.85 -2.25 -4.07
CA TYR A 155 -3.53 -0.83 -4.08
C TYR A 155 -4.81 0.02 -4.21
N ARG A 156 -4.70 1.29 -3.89
CA ARG A 156 -5.74 2.28 -4.11
C ARG A 156 -5.51 2.95 -5.45
N SER A 157 -6.56 3.08 -6.27
CA SER A 157 -6.46 3.81 -7.54
C SER A 157 -6.03 5.27 -7.29
N LYS A 158 -5.31 5.86 -8.25
CA LYS A 158 -4.87 7.26 -8.16
C LYS A 158 -6.05 8.25 -8.06
N SER A 159 -7.19 7.91 -8.65
CA SER A 159 -8.45 8.67 -8.51
C SER A 159 -9.03 8.63 -7.10
N GLY A 160 -8.58 7.67 -6.26
CA GLY A 160 -9.15 7.43 -4.94
C GLY A 160 -10.51 6.74 -4.92
N GLN A 161 -11.08 6.36 -6.09
CA GLN A 161 -12.42 5.79 -6.17
C GLN A 161 -12.46 4.28 -5.98
N TYR A 162 -11.34 3.59 -6.24
CA TYR A 162 -11.29 2.13 -6.20
C TYR A 162 -10.14 1.59 -5.35
N ILE A 163 -10.42 0.49 -4.68
CA ILE A 163 -9.41 -0.46 -4.19
C ILE A 163 -9.26 -1.53 -5.25
N ILE A 164 -8.03 -1.82 -5.65
CA ILE A 164 -7.75 -2.71 -6.77
C ILE A 164 -6.83 -3.82 -6.30
N ILE A 165 -7.25 -5.07 -6.50
CA ILE A 165 -6.40 -6.25 -6.38
C ILE A 165 -5.83 -6.53 -7.77
N TYR A 166 -4.53 -6.75 -7.84
CA TYR A 166 -3.88 -7.22 -9.06
C TYR A 166 -3.32 -8.62 -8.86
N ASN A 167 -3.40 -9.43 -9.90
CA ASN A 167 -2.73 -10.72 -10.01
C ASN A 167 -1.90 -10.70 -11.27
N SER A 168 -0.64 -11.09 -11.18
CA SER A 168 0.29 -11.06 -12.31
C SER A 168 1.17 -12.30 -12.32
N SER A 169 1.23 -12.96 -13.46
CA SER A 169 2.20 -14.01 -13.79
C SER A 169 3.07 -13.56 -14.96
N THR A 170 3.90 -14.44 -15.51
CA THR A 170 4.82 -14.09 -16.61
C THR A 170 4.11 -13.58 -17.87
N LEU A 171 2.91 -14.07 -18.17
CA LEU A 171 2.19 -13.79 -19.43
C LEU A 171 0.74 -13.38 -19.24
N VAL A 172 0.27 -13.27 -18.01
CA VAL A 172 -1.13 -13.00 -17.72
C VAL A 172 -1.25 -12.07 -16.54
N SER A 173 -2.12 -11.09 -16.67
CA SER A 173 -2.58 -10.26 -15.54
C SER A 173 -4.10 -10.27 -15.45
N ASP A 174 -4.64 -10.08 -14.26
CA ASP A 174 -6.05 -9.81 -14.01
C ASP A 174 -6.23 -8.91 -12.80
N TYR A 175 -7.40 -8.31 -12.70
CA TYR A 175 -7.71 -7.30 -11.68
C TYR A 175 -9.10 -7.52 -11.10
N HIS A 176 -9.23 -7.21 -9.81
CA HIS A 176 -10.51 -7.13 -9.12
C HIS A 176 -10.64 -5.74 -8.52
N ILE A 177 -11.82 -5.18 -8.60
CA ILE A 177 -12.09 -3.80 -8.15
C ILE A 177 -13.18 -3.77 -7.10
N LEU A 178 -13.03 -2.86 -6.14
CA LEU A 178 -14.01 -2.53 -5.11
C LEU A 178 -14.16 -1.01 -5.05
N ASN A 179 -15.37 -0.50 -4.95
CA ASN A 179 -15.61 0.92 -4.68
C ASN A 179 -15.02 1.29 -3.31
N ALA A 180 -14.10 2.26 -3.29
CA ALA A 180 -13.43 2.67 -2.06
C ALA A 180 -14.36 3.35 -1.03
N ASN A 181 -15.57 3.78 -1.45
CA ASN A 181 -16.62 4.29 -0.56
C ASN A 181 -17.45 3.18 0.09
N GLU A 182 -17.33 1.95 -0.40
CA GLU A 182 -18.08 0.78 0.06
C GLU A 182 -17.13 -0.32 0.55
N PRO A 183 -16.33 -0.06 1.59
CA PRO A 183 -15.26 -0.99 1.99
C PRO A 183 -15.77 -2.36 2.44
N ASP A 184 -17.01 -2.47 2.87
CA ASP A 184 -17.64 -3.73 3.27
C ASP A 184 -18.22 -4.53 2.07
N GLY A 185 -18.14 -3.99 0.84
CA GLY A 185 -18.58 -4.64 -0.38
C GLY A 185 -17.68 -5.80 -0.81
N GLU A 186 -18.03 -6.38 -1.95
CA GLU A 186 -17.30 -7.49 -2.57
C GLU A 186 -16.46 -7.00 -3.75
N PHE A 187 -15.25 -7.55 -3.90
CA PHE A 187 -14.41 -7.32 -5.06
C PHE A 187 -15.04 -7.96 -6.30
N LYS A 188 -15.17 -7.18 -7.36
CA LYS A 188 -15.69 -7.64 -8.66
C LYS A 188 -14.52 -7.85 -9.60
N ASN A 189 -14.52 -8.99 -10.33
CA ASN A 189 -13.55 -9.23 -11.38
C ASN A 189 -13.71 -8.15 -12.48
N PHE A 190 -12.61 -7.50 -12.83
CA PHE A 190 -12.60 -6.44 -13.85
C PHE A 190 -12.77 -7.00 -15.26
N SER A 191 -12.05 -8.09 -15.54
CA SER A 191 -12.14 -8.82 -16.81
C SER A 191 -11.75 -10.30 -16.57
N PRO A 192 -12.40 -11.25 -17.21
CA PRO A 192 -12.04 -12.65 -17.10
C PRO A 192 -10.56 -12.89 -17.44
N ARG A 193 -9.89 -13.73 -16.63
CA ARG A 193 -8.50 -14.13 -16.86
C ARG A 193 -8.34 -14.75 -18.23
N GLY A 194 -7.56 -14.11 -19.09
CA GLY A 194 -7.29 -14.56 -20.46
C GLY A 194 -6.07 -15.46 -20.56
N LYS A 195 -5.87 -16.07 -21.74
CA LYS A 195 -4.62 -16.78 -22.06
C LYS A 195 -3.65 -15.80 -22.71
N LYS A 196 -2.44 -15.63 -22.15
CA LYS A 196 -1.40 -14.72 -22.66
C LYS A 196 -1.90 -13.28 -22.84
N HIS A 197 -2.72 -12.84 -21.90
CA HIS A 197 -3.26 -11.48 -21.91
C HIS A 197 -2.70 -10.73 -20.69
N GLU A 198 -1.80 -9.83 -20.97
CA GLU A 198 -1.26 -8.88 -20.01
C GLU A 198 -1.91 -7.53 -20.23
N TYR A 199 -2.37 -6.92 -19.17
CA TYR A 199 -2.89 -5.56 -19.22
C TYR A 199 -2.69 -4.87 -17.86
N ASP A 200 -2.64 -3.55 -17.88
CA ASP A 200 -2.66 -2.69 -16.70
C ASP A 200 -3.89 -1.80 -16.75
N ILE A 201 -4.43 -1.47 -15.58
CA ILE A 201 -5.57 -0.58 -15.46
C ILE A 201 -5.23 0.63 -14.61
N GLN A 202 -5.68 1.81 -15.06
CA GLN A 202 -5.65 3.05 -14.29
C GLN A 202 -7.03 3.69 -14.36
N HIS A 203 -7.49 4.23 -13.23
CA HIS A 203 -8.78 4.92 -13.18
C HIS A 203 -8.58 6.42 -13.04
N TYR A 204 -9.24 7.20 -13.93
CA TYR A 204 -9.27 8.65 -13.87
C TYR A 204 -10.64 9.17 -14.34
N GLU A 205 -11.23 10.07 -13.59
CA GLU A 205 -12.60 10.56 -13.80
C GLU A 205 -13.62 9.41 -13.89
N ASP A 206 -14.31 9.26 -15.02
CA ASP A 206 -15.32 8.23 -15.25
C ASP A 206 -14.80 7.02 -16.04
N TYR A 207 -13.49 6.94 -16.31
CA TYR A 207 -12.91 5.97 -17.23
C TYR A 207 -11.82 5.13 -16.60
N PHE A 208 -11.78 3.86 -17.01
CA PHE A 208 -10.59 3.02 -16.87
C PHE A 208 -9.75 3.10 -18.14
N TYR A 209 -8.52 3.52 -18.00
CA TYR A 209 -7.50 3.48 -19.04
C TYR A 209 -6.77 2.14 -18.96
N ILE A 210 -6.69 1.45 -20.10
CA ILE A 210 -6.14 0.09 -20.16
C ILE A 210 -4.97 0.09 -21.13
N ILE A 211 -3.80 -0.36 -20.69
CA ILE A 211 -2.67 -0.71 -21.56
C ILE A 211 -2.66 -2.23 -21.67
N SER A 212 -2.68 -2.77 -22.88
CA SER A 212 -2.90 -4.20 -23.11
C SER A 212 -2.10 -4.72 -24.30
N ASN A 213 -1.61 -5.96 -24.20
CA ASN A 213 -0.98 -6.66 -25.32
C ASN A 213 -1.99 -7.39 -26.21
N LYS A 214 -3.29 -7.25 -25.98
CA LYS A 214 -4.33 -7.87 -26.80
C LYS A 214 -4.28 -7.35 -28.23
N ASN A 215 -4.16 -8.27 -29.20
CA ASN A 215 -4.02 -7.95 -30.62
C ASN A 215 -2.75 -7.13 -30.96
N SER A 216 -1.74 -7.13 -30.11
CA SER A 216 -0.46 -6.49 -30.36
C SER A 216 0.63 -7.54 -30.60
N PRO A 217 1.29 -7.54 -31.78
CA PRO A 217 2.34 -8.54 -32.08
C PRO A 217 3.64 -8.29 -31.30
N ASN A 218 3.86 -7.09 -30.78
CA ASN A 218 5.12 -6.62 -30.15
C ASN A 218 4.94 -6.19 -28.70
N ASN A 219 4.02 -6.80 -27.97
CA ASN A 219 3.59 -6.34 -26.64
C ASN A 219 2.90 -4.97 -26.68
N ARG A 220 2.71 -4.39 -25.49
CA ARG A 220 2.04 -3.08 -25.32
C ARG A 220 2.89 -1.94 -25.86
#